data_b4e16479e74638ede5dc4cf1c5207d53
#
_entry.id   b4e16479e74638ede5dc4cf1c5207d53
#
_cell.length_a   1.000
_cell.length_b   1.000
_cell.length_c   1.000
_cell.angle_alpha   90.00
_cell.angle_beta   90.00
_cell.angle_gamma   90.00
#
_symmetry.space_group_name_H-M   'P 1'
#
loop_
_entity.id
_entity.type
_entity.pdbx_description
1 polymer ?
#
loop_
_entity_poly.entity_id
_entity_poly.type
_entity_poly.pdbx_seq_one_letter_code
_entity_poly.pdbx_strand_id
1 'polypeptide(L)'
;MCIRDRVRGALDAEAAARQALAGTGLELVVTRAGALTVRPLPPAGAVTSLEPVLVTGSTVTPASEGTGSYTVPESASATRLRLSLRETPQSVTVITRQQMDDQGITTVAGALEQAPGIVVARGNSEGYSFYSRGFQLQNFQFDGLPSLSSDGGNVRDNYSITSSVIYDRVEILKGATGLVNGAGYPSGVINLIRKRPTREFQGSVTAGAGSWDQYRGELDLSGPLAENGRIRGRMVAAVNDANSFIDYTKTREDVLYGILEADITPRTTASLGIEYQKNKNNASSNIHLPAFYTDGTQASFPRSTNPADKWTWRTHETTRYFADITHTLSLIHI
;
A
#
# COMPACT_ATOMS: atom_id res chain seq x y z
N MET A 1 -29.47 38.34 -44.91
CA MET A 1 -28.26 39.19 -45.01
C MET A 1 -27.08 38.25 -45.19
N CYS A 2 -26.44 38.36 -46.36
CA CYS A 2 -25.41 37.33 -46.72
C CYS A 2 -24.07 37.74 -46.07
N ILE A 3 -23.39 36.75 -45.46
CA ILE A 3 -22.09 36.97 -44.76
C ILE A 3 -21.02 37.61 -45.69
N ARG A 4 -21.19 37.45 -46.99
CA ARG A 4 -20.28 37.92 -48.04
C ARG A 4 -20.09 39.46 -48.07
N ASP A 5 -20.99 40.23 -47.50
CA ASP A 5 -20.96 41.72 -47.56
C ASP A 5 -20.24 42.35 -46.37
N ARG A 6 -19.84 41.57 -45.39
CA ARG A 6 -19.24 42.07 -44.15
C ARG A 6 -17.72 42.03 -44.11
N VAL A 7 -17.09 41.27 -44.99
CA VAL A 7 -15.62 41.13 -45.00
C VAL A 7 -15.06 41.76 -46.25
N ARG A 8 -14.25 42.84 -46.09
CA ARG A 8 -13.55 43.52 -47.19
C ARG A 8 -12.09 43.72 -46.82
N GLY A 9 -11.16 43.39 -47.71
CA GLY A 9 -9.73 43.62 -47.53
C GLY A 9 -8.90 42.31 -47.66
N ALA A 10 -7.57 42.48 -47.71
CA ALA A 10 -6.65 41.33 -47.66
C ALA A 10 -6.44 40.92 -46.19
N LEU A 11 -7.28 39.96 -45.72
CA LEU A 11 -7.28 39.48 -44.36
C LEU A 11 -6.85 38.01 -44.35
N ASP A 12 -6.18 37.58 -43.28
CA ASP A 12 -5.99 36.16 -43.02
C ASP A 12 -7.31 35.48 -42.59
N ALA A 13 -7.33 34.16 -42.56
CA ALA A 13 -8.53 33.39 -42.29
C ALA A 13 -9.16 33.72 -40.92
N GLU A 14 -8.33 33.95 -39.91
CA GLU A 14 -8.78 34.28 -38.55
C GLU A 14 -9.38 35.70 -38.51
N ALA A 15 -8.72 36.69 -39.05
CA ALA A 15 -9.19 38.05 -39.10
C ALA A 15 -10.48 38.19 -39.92
N ALA A 16 -10.58 37.49 -41.05
CA ALA A 16 -11.80 37.42 -41.87
C ALA A 16 -12.96 36.82 -41.09
N ALA A 17 -12.73 35.73 -40.38
CA ALA A 17 -13.74 35.07 -39.55
C ALA A 17 -14.21 35.98 -38.39
N ARG A 18 -13.31 36.68 -37.70
CA ARG A 18 -13.64 37.63 -36.63
C ARG A 18 -14.47 38.79 -37.15
N GLN A 19 -14.13 39.33 -38.30
CA GLN A 19 -14.89 40.39 -38.94
C GLN A 19 -16.29 39.94 -39.38
N ALA A 20 -16.40 38.71 -39.91
CA ALA A 20 -17.70 38.13 -40.30
C ALA A 20 -18.62 37.90 -39.11
N LEU A 21 -18.09 37.56 -37.96
CA LEU A 21 -18.84 37.27 -36.74
C LEU A 21 -19.18 38.54 -35.91
N ALA A 22 -18.61 39.68 -36.23
CA ALA A 22 -18.89 40.93 -35.51
C ALA A 22 -20.40 41.27 -35.49
N GLY A 23 -20.95 41.43 -34.29
CA GLY A 23 -22.37 41.76 -34.09
C GLY A 23 -23.36 40.62 -34.31
N THR A 24 -22.89 39.36 -34.44
CA THR A 24 -23.76 38.19 -34.60
C THR A 24 -24.07 37.48 -33.28
N GLY A 25 -23.48 37.88 -32.16
CA GLY A 25 -23.60 37.16 -30.90
C GLY A 25 -22.77 35.88 -30.84
N LEU A 26 -21.85 35.72 -31.77
CA LEU A 26 -20.95 34.56 -31.87
C LEU A 26 -19.49 35.00 -31.74
N GLU A 27 -18.67 34.18 -31.12
CA GLU A 27 -17.21 34.39 -31.05
C GLU A 27 -16.44 33.29 -31.73
N LEU A 28 -15.27 33.63 -32.27
CA LEU A 28 -14.34 32.71 -32.86
C LEU A 28 -13.38 32.14 -31.79
N VAL A 29 -13.30 30.81 -31.72
CA VAL A 29 -12.33 30.11 -30.85
C VAL A 29 -11.35 29.37 -31.72
N VAL A 30 -10.06 29.61 -31.48
CA VAL A 30 -8.98 28.86 -32.12
C VAL A 30 -8.59 27.72 -31.18
N THR A 31 -8.71 26.48 -31.66
CA THR A 31 -8.34 25.31 -30.86
C THR A 31 -6.81 25.14 -30.79
N ARG A 32 -6.32 24.36 -29.82
CA ARG A 32 -4.87 24.05 -29.72
C ARG A 32 -4.30 23.40 -30.98
N ALA A 33 -5.14 22.80 -31.80
CA ALA A 33 -4.75 22.19 -33.09
C ALA A 33 -4.80 23.21 -34.26
N GLY A 34 -5.07 24.50 -34.00
CA GLY A 34 -5.16 25.53 -35.04
C GLY A 34 -6.48 25.55 -35.81
N ALA A 35 -7.47 24.71 -35.43
CA ALA A 35 -8.77 24.73 -36.08
C ALA A 35 -9.63 25.89 -35.57
N LEU A 36 -10.34 26.56 -36.49
CA LEU A 36 -11.29 27.62 -36.17
C LEU A 36 -12.65 27.03 -35.88
N THR A 37 -13.23 27.36 -34.73
CA THR A 37 -14.59 27.00 -34.36
C THR A 37 -15.37 28.19 -33.85
N VAL A 38 -16.69 28.13 -33.86
CA VAL A 38 -17.56 29.24 -33.48
C VAL A 38 -18.46 28.79 -32.34
N ARG A 39 -18.61 29.66 -31.31
CA ARG A 39 -19.55 29.41 -30.21
C ARG A 39 -20.40 30.67 -29.94
N PRO A 40 -21.57 30.53 -29.31
CA PRO A 40 -22.34 31.71 -28.86
C PRO A 40 -21.53 32.53 -27.86
N LEU A 41 -21.61 33.88 -28.01
CA LEU A 41 -21.08 34.78 -27.00
C LEU A 41 -21.90 34.59 -25.70
N PRO A 42 -21.29 34.41 -24.56
CA PRO A 42 -22.03 34.40 -23.30
C PRO A 42 -22.73 35.79 -23.13
N PRO A 43 -23.94 35.83 -22.57
CA PRO A 43 -24.64 37.09 -22.34
C PRO A 43 -23.78 38.02 -21.48
N ALA A 44 -23.70 39.29 -21.87
CA ALA A 44 -22.94 40.30 -21.15
C ALA A 44 -23.48 40.40 -19.70
N GLY A 45 -22.66 40.06 -18.73
CA GLY A 45 -23.03 39.98 -17.31
C GLY A 45 -23.22 38.58 -16.75
N ALA A 46 -23.13 37.52 -17.57
CA ALA A 46 -23.05 36.16 -17.03
C ALA A 46 -21.69 35.95 -16.36
N VAL A 47 -21.67 36.00 -15.04
CA VAL A 47 -20.55 35.52 -14.27
C VAL A 47 -20.44 34.04 -14.62
N THR A 48 -19.35 33.63 -15.27
CA THR A 48 -19.06 32.20 -15.49
C THR A 48 -18.84 31.60 -14.11
N SER A 49 -19.91 31.06 -13.52
CA SER A 49 -19.78 30.26 -12.31
C SER A 49 -19.07 28.98 -12.73
N LEU A 50 -17.81 28.89 -12.39
CA LEU A 50 -17.10 27.61 -12.45
C LEU A 50 -17.78 26.66 -11.46
N GLU A 51 -18.03 25.41 -11.89
CA GLU A 51 -18.46 24.40 -10.94
C GLU A 51 -17.48 24.38 -9.76
N PRO A 52 -17.97 24.31 -8.53
CA PRO A 52 -17.11 24.28 -7.37
C PRO A 52 -16.19 23.07 -7.47
N VAL A 53 -14.87 23.31 -7.50
CA VAL A 53 -13.88 22.25 -7.38
C VAL A 53 -13.97 21.71 -5.97
N LEU A 54 -14.62 20.57 -5.82
CA LEU A 54 -14.69 19.86 -4.54
C LEU A 54 -13.33 19.19 -4.29
N VAL A 55 -12.49 19.81 -3.49
CA VAL A 55 -11.25 19.17 -3.00
C VAL A 55 -11.62 18.34 -1.76
N THR A 56 -11.76 17.05 -1.92
CA THR A 56 -11.92 16.12 -0.81
C THR A 56 -10.55 15.60 -0.40
N GLY A 57 -10.08 16.02 0.76
CA GLY A 57 -8.88 15.44 1.39
C GLY A 57 -9.28 14.16 2.13
N SER A 58 -8.80 13.01 1.69
CA SER A 58 -8.87 11.74 2.41
C SER A 58 -7.50 11.07 2.38
N THR A 59 -7.05 10.55 3.51
CA THR A 59 -5.82 9.76 3.59
C THR A 59 -6.07 8.28 3.29
N VAL A 60 -7.33 7.87 3.26
CA VAL A 60 -7.71 6.48 2.94
C VAL A 60 -7.69 6.31 1.43
N THR A 61 -6.71 5.57 0.92
CA THR A 61 -6.62 5.20 -0.50
C THR A 61 -7.52 3.99 -0.78
N PRO A 62 -8.01 3.84 -2.04
CA PRO A 62 -8.79 2.67 -2.43
C PRO A 62 -8.03 1.37 -2.16
N ALA A 63 -8.77 0.31 -1.82
CA ALA A 63 -8.19 -1.02 -1.67
C ALA A 63 -7.57 -1.49 -2.99
N SER A 64 -6.48 -2.26 -2.91
CA SER A 64 -5.90 -2.94 -4.06
C SER A 64 -6.55 -4.31 -4.31
N GLU A 65 -7.15 -4.86 -3.27
CA GLU A 65 -7.86 -6.13 -3.31
C GLU A 65 -9.03 -6.09 -4.29
N GLY A 66 -9.21 -7.16 -5.09
CA GLY A 66 -10.28 -7.29 -6.06
C GLY A 66 -10.13 -6.43 -7.32
N THR A 67 -9.07 -5.65 -7.46
CA THR A 67 -8.84 -4.81 -8.65
C THR A 67 -8.24 -5.55 -9.82
N GLY A 68 -7.67 -6.75 -9.61
CA GLY A 68 -6.92 -7.49 -10.63
C GLY A 68 -5.64 -6.80 -11.08
N SER A 69 -5.16 -5.81 -10.33
CA SER A 69 -4.05 -4.94 -10.75
C SER A 69 -2.80 -5.13 -9.88
N TYR A 70 -1.63 -5.04 -10.50
CA TYR A 70 -0.33 -5.01 -9.82
C TYR A 70 0.11 -3.58 -9.47
N THR A 71 -0.76 -2.60 -9.65
CA THR A 71 -0.51 -1.21 -9.28
C THR A 71 -1.74 -0.58 -8.62
N VAL A 72 -1.55 0.51 -7.93
CA VAL A 72 -2.63 1.31 -7.34
C VAL A 72 -2.70 2.67 -8.05
N PRO A 73 -3.89 3.24 -8.22
CA PRO A 73 -4.03 4.56 -8.83
C PRO A 73 -3.40 5.67 -8.00
N GLU A 74 -3.43 5.54 -6.68
CA GLU A 74 -3.03 6.58 -5.73
C GLU A 74 -2.36 5.97 -4.50
N SER A 75 -1.47 6.74 -3.87
CA SER A 75 -0.89 6.45 -2.55
C SER A 75 -0.82 7.72 -1.71
N ALA A 76 -1.07 7.61 -0.42
CA ALA A 76 -0.92 8.69 0.54
C ALA A 76 0.35 8.56 1.41
N SER A 77 1.12 7.49 1.24
CA SER A 77 2.26 7.16 2.12
C SER A 77 3.40 8.18 2.05
N ALA A 78 3.60 8.83 0.89
CA ALA A 78 4.70 9.77 0.70
C ALA A 78 4.40 11.19 1.21
N THR A 79 3.17 11.66 1.05
CA THR A 79 2.81 13.07 1.26
C THR A 79 1.62 13.28 2.17
N ARG A 80 0.97 12.21 2.61
CA ARG A 80 -0.35 12.17 3.26
C ARG A 80 -1.49 12.76 2.41
N LEU A 81 -1.20 13.09 1.16
CA LEU A 81 -2.19 13.44 0.14
C LEU A 81 -2.36 12.25 -0.79
N ARG A 82 -3.57 12.04 -1.25
CA ARG A 82 -3.85 11.03 -2.28
C ARG A 82 -3.33 11.54 -3.63
N LEU A 83 -2.16 11.09 -3.99
CA LEU A 83 -1.52 11.44 -5.25
C LEU A 83 -1.33 10.17 -6.08
N SER A 84 -1.41 10.30 -7.39
CA SER A 84 -0.98 9.22 -8.26
C SER A 84 0.51 8.93 -8.03
N LEU A 85 0.95 7.69 -8.28
CA LEU A 85 2.37 7.34 -8.14
C LEU A 85 3.26 8.21 -9.03
N ARG A 86 2.70 8.71 -10.14
CA ARG A 86 3.42 9.60 -11.08
C ARG A 86 3.58 11.03 -10.55
N GLU A 87 2.62 11.52 -9.79
CA GLU A 87 2.64 12.87 -9.20
C GLU A 87 3.36 12.89 -7.85
N THR A 88 3.61 11.72 -7.29
CA THR A 88 4.31 11.60 -6.00
C THR A 88 5.79 11.96 -6.19
N PRO A 89 6.32 12.97 -5.45
CA PRO A 89 7.70 13.45 -5.64
C PRO A 89 8.76 12.53 -5.02
N GLN A 90 8.40 11.31 -4.67
CA GLN A 90 9.27 10.29 -4.07
C GLN A 90 9.09 8.95 -4.80
N SER A 91 10.12 8.11 -4.73
CA SER A 91 10.04 6.75 -5.29
C SER A 91 9.21 5.86 -4.38
N VAL A 92 8.00 5.54 -4.80
CA VAL A 92 7.08 4.61 -4.13
C VAL A 92 6.99 3.33 -4.95
N THR A 93 7.15 2.19 -4.30
CA THR A 93 6.85 0.88 -4.86
C THR A 93 5.68 0.29 -4.11
N VAL A 94 4.72 -0.27 -4.81
CA VAL A 94 3.54 -0.91 -4.21
C VAL A 94 3.51 -2.36 -4.64
N ILE A 95 3.40 -3.26 -3.69
CA ILE A 95 3.12 -4.69 -3.91
C ILE A 95 1.67 -4.90 -3.50
N THR A 96 0.81 -5.12 -4.48
CA THR A 96 -0.64 -5.21 -4.30
C THR A 96 -1.07 -6.58 -3.79
N ARG A 97 -2.32 -6.69 -3.28
CA ARG A 97 -2.88 -7.99 -2.88
C ARG A 97 -2.89 -8.97 -4.06
N GLN A 98 -3.34 -8.51 -5.24
CA GLN A 98 -3.35 -9.33 -6.44
C GLN A 98 -1.98 -9.91 -6.78
N GLN A 99 -0.93 -9.08 -6.73
CA GLN A 99 0.43 -9.56 -6.97
C GLN A 99 0.88 -10.60 -5.93
N MET A 100 0.55 -10.36 -4.65
CA MET A 100 0.89 -11.32 -3.59
C MET A 100 0.17 -12.65 -3.76
N ASP A 101 -1.09 -12.63 -4.15
CA ASP A 101 -1.91 -13.84 -4.35
C ASP A 101 -1.42 -14.64 -5.56
N ASP A 102 -1.22 -14.00 -6.71
CA ASP A 102 -0.79 -14.64 -7.95
C ASP A 102 0.62 -15.25 -7.85
N GLN A 103 1.49 -14.65 -7.05
CA GLN A 103 2.85 -15.13 -6.81
C GLN A 103 2.98 -16.04 -5.57
N GLY A 104 1.89 -16.32 -4.87
CA GLY A 104 1.89 -17.14 -3.67
C GLY A 104 2.70 -16.55 -2.52
N ILE A 105 2.76 -15.22 -2.43
CA ILE A 105 3.51 -14.50 -1.38
C ILE A 105 2.68 -14.46 -0.11
N THR A 106 3.13 -15.17 0.89
CA THR A 106 2.42 -15.34 2.16
C THR A 106 3.06 -14.57 3.32
N THR A 107 4.25 -13.99 3.09
CA THR A 107 5.00 -13.25 4.11
C THR A 107 5.31 -11.82 3.65
N VAL A 108 5.47 -10.92 4.62
CA VAL A 108 5.90 -9.55 4.34
C VAL A 108 7.31 -9.52 3.76
N ALA A 109 8.20 -10.38 4.24
CA ALA A 109 9.56 -10.51 3.68
C ALA A 109 9.52 -10.89 2.19
N GLY A 110 8.68 -11.88 1.83
CA GLY A 110 8.47 -12.27 0.43
C GLY A 110 7.91 -11.13 -0.44
N ALA A 111 7.02 -10.31 0.10
CA ALA A 111 6.53 -9.12 -0.61
C ALA A 111 7.66 -8.10 -0.85
N LEU A 112 8.52 -7.88 0.15
CA LEU A 112 9.64 -6.96 0.04
C LEU A 112 10.73 -7.46 -0.93
N GLU A 113 10.90 -8.78 -1.08
CA GLU A 113 11.79 -9.38 -2.09
C GLU A 113 11.37 -9.05 -3.52
N GLN A 114 10.08 -8.80 -3.77
CA GLN A 114 9.58 -8.41 -5.09
C GLN A 114 9.78 -6.91 -5.38
N ALA A 115 10.15 -6.12 -4.38
CA ALA A 115 10.29 -4.67 -4.55
C ALA A 115 11.66 -4.31 -5.17
N PRO A 116 11.70 -3.67 -6.34
CA PRO A 116 12.96 -3.28 -6.98
C PRO A 116 13.81 -2.38 -6.07
N GLY A 117 15.09 -2.73 -5.90
CA GLY A 117 16.04 -1.97 -5.09
C GLY A 117 15.91 -2.17 -3.58
N ILE A 118 15.16 -3.19 -3.15
CA ILE A 118 15.17 -3.70 -1.79
C ILE A 118 16.00 -4.99 -1.75
N VAL A 119 16.88 -5.08 -0.77
CA VAL A 119 17.64 -6.29 -0.48
C VAL A 119 17.14 -6.85 0.83
N VAL A 120 16.71 -8.09 0.80
CA VAL A 120 16.28 -8.84 1.99
C VAL A 120 17.40 -9.77 2.40
N ALA A 121 17.91 -9.59 3.60
CA ALA A 121 18.95 -10.41 4.18
C ALA A 121 18.40 -11.17 5.40
N ARG A 122 18.63 -12.47 5.46
CA ARG A 122 18.29 -13.26 6.63
C ARG A 122 19.38 -13.10 7.67
N GLY A 123 19.04 -12.53 8.82
CA GLY A 123 19.99 -12.25 9.88
C GLY A 123 20.18 -13.39 10.89
N ASN A 124 19.19 -14.29 10.99
CA ASN A 124 19.21 -15.47 11.86
C ASN A 124 18.12 -16.44 11.40
N SER A 125 17.72 -17.41 12.24
CA SER A 125 16.73 -18.42 11.87
C SER A 125 15.39 -17.84 11.42
N GLU A 126 14.92 -16.75 12.06
CA GLU A 126 13.61 -16.14 11.80
C GLU A 126 13.64 -14.64 11.51
N GLY A 127 14.76 -13.96 11.74
CA GLY A 127 14.88 -12.51 11.57
C GLY A 127 15.34 -12.13 10.17
N TYR A 128 14.72 -11.09 9.63
CA TYR A 128 15.08 -10.47 8.37
C TYR A 128 15.60 -9.06 8.58
N SER A 129 16.54 -8.65 7.77
CA SER A 129 16.98 -7.27 7.64
C SER A 129 16.72 -6.81 6.22
N PHE A 130 16.14 -5.64 6.10
CA PHE A 130 15.79 -5.04 4.82
C PHE A 130 16.70 -3.85 4.54
N TYR A 131 17.18 -3.72 3.31
CA TYR A 131 18.10 -2.65 2.92
C TYR A 131 17.58 -1.96 1.66
N SER A 132 17.76 -0.66 1.62
CA SER A 132 17.52 0.16 0.43
C SER A 132 18.67 1.13 0.25
N ARG A 133 19.25 1.18 -0.96
CA ARG A 133 20.36 2.09 -1.28
C ARG A 133 21.55 1.98 -0.32
N GLY A 134 21.82 0.77 0.21
CA GLY A 134 22.90 0.51 1.16
C GLY A 134 22.58 0.80 2.63
N PHE A 135 21.41 1.34 2.94
CA PHE A 135 20.98 1.62 4.32
C PHE A 135 19.89 0.65 4.76
N GLN A 136 19.93 0.24 6.03
CA GLN A 136 18.90 -0.64 6.59
C GLN A 136 17.57 0.10 6.73
N LEU A 137 16.49 -0.54 6.26
CA LEU A 137 15.12 -0.09 6.46
C LEU A 137 14.65 -0.49 7.86
N GLN A 138 14.44 0.48 8.71
CA GLN A 138 14.03 0.28 10.10
C GLN A 138 12.67 0.91 10.42
N ASN A 139 12.14 1.74 9.52
CA ASN A 139 10.88 2.44 9.71
C ASN A 139 9.73 1.62 9.14
N PHE A 140 8.93 1.04 10.03
CA PHE A 140 7.67 0.41 9.69
C PHE A 140 6.51 1.33 10.03
N GLN A 141 5.49 1.30 9.21
CA GLN A 141 4.21 1.97 9.43
C GLN A 141 3.07 0.99 9.23
N PHE A 142 1.98 1.22 9.94
CA PHE A 142 0.70 0.54 9.78
C PHE A 142 -0.34 1.59 9.43
N ASP A 143 -0.92 1.49 8.24
CA ASP A 143 -1.88 2.47 7.71
C ASP A 143 -1.35 3.93 7.76
N GLY A 144 -0.05 4.12 7.56
CA GLY A 144 0.62 5.42 7.60
C GLY A 144 1.03 5.91 9.00
N LEU A 145 0.74 5.15 10.07
CA LEU A 145 1.16 5.47 11.43
C LEU A 145 2.47 4.75 11.75
N PRO A 146 3.48 5.44 12.30
CA PRO A 146 4.74 4.82 12.69
C PRO A 146 4.53 3.71 13.72
N SER A 147 5.29 2.63 13.59
CA SER A 147 5.33 1.59 14.62
C SER A 147 5.97 2.12 15.90
N LEU A 148 5.35 1.82 17.03
CA LEU A 148 5.89 2.17 18.36
C LEU A 148 7.01 1.22 18.81
N SER A 149 7.27 0.14 18.07
CA SER A 149 8.25 -0.88 18.44
C SER A 149 9.66 -0.59 17.93
N SER A 150 9.88 0.52 17.24
CA SER A 150 11.21 0.96 16.78
C SER A 150 11.97 1.61 17.93
N ASP A 151 12.60 0.83 18.77
CA ASP A 151 13.47 1.33 19.82
C ASP A 151 14.93 1.23 19.37
N GLY A 152 15.58 2.40 19.17
CA GLY A 152 17.03 2.57 19.13
C GLY A 152 17.82 1.68 18.15
N GLY A 153 17.21 1.25 17.03
CA GLY A 153 17.88 0.42 16.02
C GLY A 153 17.58 -1.08 16.10
N ASN A 154 16.83 -1.53 17.11
CA ASN A 154 16.31 -2.89 17.18
C ASN A 154 14.89 -2.93 16.66
N VAL A 155 14.73 -3.27 15.39
CA VAL A 155 13.41 -3.40 14.76
C VAL A 155 12.79 -4.72 15.21
N ARG A 156 12.05 -4.68 16.30
CA ARG A 156 11.32 -5.87 16.79
C ARG A 156 10.26 -6.35 15.81
N ASP A 157 9.75 -5.45 14.99
CA ASP A 157 8.76 -5.78 13.97
C ASP A 157 9.26 -6.80 12.94
N ASN A 158 10.56 -6.86 12.66
CA ASN A 158 11.16 -7.86 11.77
C ASN A 158 10.91 -9.31 12.20
N TYR A 159 10.61 -9.54 13.46
CA TYR A 159 10.33 -10.85 14.02
C TYR A 159 8.84 -11.12 14.20
N SER A 160 8.03 -10.08 14.31
CA SER A 160 6.61 -10.16 14.65
C SER A 160 5.68 -9.87 13.47
N ILE A 161 6.19 -9.25 12.40
CA ILE A 161 5.44 -8.99 11.17
C ILE A 161 5.85 -10.04 10.15
N THR A 162 5.25 -11.21 10.24
CA THR A 162 5.63 -12.33 9.37
C THR A 162 4.61 -12.52 8.26
N SER A 163 3.34 -12.57 8.57
CA SER A 163 2.28 -12.86 7.62
C SER A 163 1.83 -11.67 6.81
N SER A 164 1.61 -11.87 5.51
CA SER A 164 1.02 -10.86 4.62
C SER A 164 -0.50 -10.95 4.52
N VAL A 165 -1.14 -11.95 5.13
CA VAL A 165 -2.55 -12.31 4.93
C VAL A 165 -3.52 -11.18 5.31
N ILE A 166 -3.17 -10.38 6.31
CA ILE A 166 -4.01 -9.29 6.84
C ILE A 166 -3.81 -7.95 6.12
N TYR A 167 -2.85 -7.88 5.19
CA TYR A 167 -2.54 -6.64 4.49
C TYR A 167 -3.13 -6.65 3.07
N ASP A 168 -3.73 -5.53 2.71
CA ASP A 168 -4.19 -5.23 1.35
C ASP A 168 -3.00 -5.02 0.41
N ARG A 169 -1.98 -4.33 0.88
CA ARG A 169 -0.76 -4.07 0.11
C ARG A 169 0.40 -3.65 1.00
N VAL A 170 1.58 -3.70 0.43
CA VAL A 170 2.82 -3.19 1.04
C VAL A 170 3.32 -2.03 0.19
N GLU A 171 3.46 -0.85 0.78
CA GLU A 171 3.99 0.33 0.13
C GLU A 171 5.39 0.64 0.66
N ILE A 172 6.36 0.83 -0.22
CA ILE A 172 7.75 1.08 0.12
C ILE A 172 8.15 2.45 -0.41
N LEU A 173 8.38 3.40 0.49
CA LEU A 173 8.97 4.70 0.19
C LEU A 173 10.48 4.56 0.28
N LYS A 174 11.19 4.88 -0.79
CA LYS A 174 12.65 4.75 -0.86
C LYS A 174 13.34 6.11 -0.77
N GLY A 175 14.29 6.22 0.15
CA GLY A 175 15.08 7.43 0.39
C GLY A 175 14.62 8.22 1.60
N ALA A 176 15.07 9.45 1.73
CA ALA A 176 14.73 10.31 2.87
C ALA A 176 13.25 10.66 2.90
N THR A 177 12.56 10.31 3.96
CA THR A 177 11.11 10.45 4.14
C THR A 177 10.75 11.53 5.16
N GLY A 178 11.69 12.43 5.46
CA GLY A 178 11.56 13.41 6.55
C GLY A 178 10.41 14.40 6.40
N LEU A 179 9.92 14.63 5.18
CA LEU A 179 8.84 15.60 4.95
C LEU A 179 7.55 15.26 5.71
N VAL A 180 7.23 13.96 5.81
CA VAL A 180 5.97 13.49 6.41
C VAL A 180 6.19 12.61 7.62
N ASN A 181 7.33 11.94 7.68
CA ASN A 181 7.64 10.93 8.70
C ASN A 181 8.57 11.47 9.79
N GLY A 182 9.00 12.74 9.70
CA GLY A 182 9.90 13.36 10.67
C GLY A 182 11.31 12.76 10.64
N ALA A 183 11.95 12.68 11.82
CA ALA A 183 13.25 12.06 11.96
C ALA A 183 13.19 10.57 11.63
N GLY A 184 14.12 10.10 10.82
CA GLY A 184 14.18 8.70 10.39
C GLY A 184 15.46 8.39 9.63
N TYR A 185 15.62 7.14 9.25
CA TYR A 185 16.76 6.68 8.46
C TYR A 185 16.62 7.06 6.99
N PRO A 186 17.72 7.36 6.30
CA PRO A 186 17.69 7.76 4.89
C PRO A 186 17.34 6.62 3.92
N SER A 187 17.13 5.42 4.44
CA SER A 187 16.79 4.22 3.69
C SER A 187 15.38 4.24 3.10
N GLY A 188 14.41 4.70 3.89
CA GLY A 188 13.01 4.72 3.52
C GLY A 188 12.06 4.23 4.61
N VAL A 189 10.81 3.99 4.21
CA VAL A 189 9.73 3.51 5.07
C VAL A 189 9.00 2.35 4.39
N ILE A 190 8.66 1.34 5.18
CA ILE A 190 7.76 0.24 4.78
C ILE A 190 6.41 0.50 5.44
N ASN A 191 5.38 0.76 4.63
CA ASN A 191 4.02 0.99 5.11
C ASN A 191 3.14 -0.21 4.75
N LEU A 192 2.60 -0.86 5.77
CA LEU A 192 1.72 -2.02 5.68
C LEU A 192 0.27 -1.54 5.78
N ILE A 193 -0.46 -1.63 4.67
CA ILE A 193 -1.85 -1.22 4.59
C ILE A 193 -2.74 -2.42 4.88
N ARG A 194 -3.54 -2.34 5.94
CA ARG A 194 -4.43 -3.43 6.37
C ARG A 194 -5.64 -3.56 5.46
N LYS A 195 -6.16 -4.76 5.37
CA LYS A 195 -7.44 -5.05 4.74
C LYS A 195 -8.57 -4.34 5.50
N ARG A 196 -9.49 -3.70 4.77
CA ARG A 196 -10.66 -3.01 5.34
C ARG A 196 -11.93 -3.82 5.11
N PRO A 197 -12.99 -3.61 5.91
CA PRO A 197 -14.28 -4.24 5.67
C PRO A 197 -14.90 -3.82 4.34
N THR A 198 -15.57 -4.76 3.68
CA THR A 198 -16.25 -4.56 2.40
C THR A 198 -17.70 -4.13 2.59
N ARG A 199 -18.28 -3.46 1.59
CA ARG A 199 -19.70 -3.06 1.60
C ARG A 199 -20.63 -4.23 1.31
N GLU A 200 -20.14 -5.20 0.55
CA GLU A 200 -20.85 -6.44 0.22
C GLU A 200 -20.18 -7.59 0.94
N PHE A 201 -20.95 -8.63 1.22
CA PHE A 201 -20.40 -9.83 1.84
C PHE A 201 -19.41 -10.51 0.90
N GLN A 202 -18.24 -10.78 1.41
CA GLN A 202 -17.18 -11.52 0.75
C GLN A 202 -16.61 -12.54 1.72
N GLY A 203 -16.29 -13.71 1.22
CA GLY A 203 -15.67 -14.76 2.00
C GLY A 203 -14.75 -15.61 1.16
N SER A 204 -13.60 -15.96 1.71
CA SER A 204 -12.67 -16.90 1.10
C SER A 204 -12.14 -17.88 2.12
N VAL A 205 -11.92 -19.10 1.66
CA VAL A 205 -11.21 -20.15 2.40
C VAL A 205 -10.10 -20.65 1.51
N THR A 206 -8.87 -20.61 2.01
CA THR A 206 -7.71 -21.12 1.30
C THR A 206 -7.09 -22.26 2.10
N ALA A 207 -6.81 -23.37 1.45
CA ALA A 207 -6.04 -24.46 2.02
C ALA A 207 -4.88 -24.79 1.09
N GLY A 208 -3.70 -25.00 1.65
CA GLY A 208 -2.50 -25.31 0.90
C GLY A 208 -1.66 -26.39 1.57
N ALA A 209 -0.99 -27.17 0.74
CA ALA A 209 0.03 -28.12 1.16
C ALA A 209 1.27 -27.93 0.29
N GLY A 210 2.45 -28.07 0.85
CA GLY A 210 3.70 -27.85 0.16
C GLY A 210 4.80 -28.80 0.60
N SER A 211 5.99 -28.61 0.03
CA SER A 211 7.19 -29.35 0.41
C SER A 211 7.52 -29.12 1.89
N TRP A 212 8.18 -30.07 2.50
CA TRP A 212 8.59 -30.04 3.91
C TRP A 212 7.40 -30.06 4.87
N ASP A 213 6.37 -30.86 4.56
CA ASP A 213 5.16 -30.99 5.34
C ASP A 213 4.52 -29.62 5.68
N GLN A 214 4.56 -28.71 4.72
CA GLN A 214 3.89 -27.43 4.87
C GLN A 214 2.38 -27.60 4.70
N TYR A 215 1.65 -27.15 5.69
CA TYR A 215 0.19 -27.06 5.65
C TYR A 215 -0.25 -25.65 6.03
N ARG A 216 -1.09 -25.06 5.19
CA ARG A 216 -1.62 -23.72 5.36
C ARG A 216 -3.14 -23.71 5.27
N GLY A 217 -3.78 -22.98 6.18
CA GLY A 217 -5.21 -22.70 6.16
C GLY A 217 -5.46 -21.22 6.39
N GLU A 218 -6.38 -20.64 5.63
CA GLU A 218 -6.80 -19.25 5.77
C GLU A 218 -8.31 -19.14 5.65
N LEU A 219 -8.88 -18.23 6.44
CA LEU A 219 -10.28 -17.82 6.39
C LEU A 219 -10.29 -16.29 6.37
N ASP A 220 -11.00 -15.69 5.42
CA ASP A 220 -11.22 -14.26 5.34
C ASP A 220 -12.70 -14.00 5.09
N LEU A 221 -13.36 -13.34 6.03
CA LEU A 221 -14.77 -13.00 5.97
C LEU A 221 -14.95 -11.50 6.16
N SER A 222 -15.68 -10.87 5.27
CA SER A 222 -15.88 -9.42 5.27
C SER A 222 -17.30 -9.08 4.80
N GLY A 223 -17.89 -8.04 5.39
CA GLY A 223 -19.20 -7.56 4.93
C GLY A 223 -19.93 -6.69 5.93
N PRO A 224 -21.17 -6.30 5.57
CA PRO A 224 -22.05 -5.53 6.44
C PRO A 224 -22.54 -6.38 7.60
N LEU A 225 -22.55 -5.79 8.80
CA LEU A 225 -23.09 -6.37 10.04
C LEU A 225 -24.46 -5.82 10.39
N ALA A 226 -24.88 -4.73 9.73
CA ALA A 226 -26.19 -4.13 9.88
C ALA A 226 -26.85 -3.98 8.51
N GLU A 227 -28.19 -4.13 8.46
CA GLU A 227 -28.97 -4.08 7.21
C GLU A 227 -28.77 -2.77 6.42
N ASN A 228 -28.53 -1.67 7.11
CA ASN A 228 -28.28 -0.36 6.47
C ASN A 228 -26.85 -0.20 5.93
N GLY A 229 -25.99 -1.23 6.07
CA GLY A 229 -24.60 -1.21 5.63
C GLY A 229 -23.67 -0.22 6.35
N ARG A 230 -24.16 0.46 7.38
CA ARG A 230 -23.37 1.47 8.12
C ARG A 230 -22.34 0.87 9.06
N ILE A 231 -22.56 -0.36 9.51
CA ILE A 231 -21.62 -1.11 10.34
C ILE A 231 -21.13 -2.28 9.51
N ARG A 232 -19.83 -2.38 9.35
CA ARG A 232 -19.15 -3.42 8.59
C ARG A 232 -18.06 -4.06 9.42
N GLY A 233 -17.78 -5.31 9.14
CA GLY A 233 -16.71 -6.04 9.81
C GLY A 233 -15.89 -6.87 8.87
N ARG A 234 -14.66 -7.16 9.26
CA ARG A 234 -13.81 -8.14 8.60
C ARG A 234 -13.08 -8.96 9.65
N MET A 235 -12.98 -10.25 9.41
CA MET A 235 -12.17 -11.18 10.20
C MET A 235 -11.29 -11.98 9.27
N VAL A 236 -10.00 -12.06 9.61
CA VAL A 236 -9.04 -12.93 8.93
C VAL A 236 -8.39 -13.83 9.96
N ALA A 237 -8.36 -15.11 9.67
CA ALA A 237 -7.64 -16.10 10.47
C ALA A 237 -6.74 -16.95 9.56
N ALA A 238 -5.51 -17.19 9.97
CA ALA A 238 -4.60 -18.05 9.22
C ALA A 238 -3.74 -18.88 10.15
N VAL A 239 -3.43 -20.08 9.69
CA VAL A 239 -2.44 -20.97 10.31
C VAL A 239 -1.49 -21.46 9.23
N ASN A 240 -0.22 -21.56 9.55
CA ASN A 240 0.79 -22.15 8.70
C ASN A 240 1.74 -22.98 9.56
N ASP A 241 1.91 -24.26 9.22
CA ASP A 241 2.83 -25.19 9.90
C ASP A 241 3.74 -25.76 8.83
N ALA A 242 5.05 -25.66 9.01
CA ALA A 242 6.02 -26.11 8.02
C ALA A 242 7.30 -26.62 8.68
N ASN A 243 7.85 -27.71 8.17
CA ASN A 243 9.23 -28.10 8.41
C ASN A 243 10.16 -27.33 7.46
N SER A 244 11.45 -27.60 7.50
CA SER A 244 12.46 -26.99 6.64
C SER A 244 13.42 -28.06 6.11
N PHE A 245 14.15 -27.72 5.04
CA PHE A 245 15.31 -28.50 4.63
C PHE A 245 16.48 -28.42 5.65
N ILE A 246 16.42 -27.47 6.59
CA ILE A 246 17.38 -27.33 7.68
C ILE A 246 16.93 -28.28 8.81
N ASP A 247 17.86 -29.09 9.30
CA ASP A 247 17.61 -30.15 10.29
C ASP A 247 16.90 -29.55 11.53
N TYR A 248 15.86 -30.27 11.98
CA TYR A 248 15.06 -29.96 13.19
C TYR A 248 14.29 -28.65 13.16
N THR A 249 14.40 -27.87 12.09
CA THR A 249 13.69 -26.58 11.97
C THR A 249 12.24 -26.84 11.63
N LYS A 250 11.36 -26.31 12.49
CA LYS A 250 9.92 -26.27 12.27
C LYS A 250 9.39 -24.89 12.64
N THR A 251 8.56 -24.33 11.77
CA THR A 251 7.91 -23.02 11.99
C THR A 251 6.41 -23.23 12.06
N ARG A 252 5.77 -22.62 13.05
CA ARG A 252 4.32 -22.50 13.13
C ARG A 252 3.94 -21.04 13.28
N GLU A 253 3.03 -20.59 12.44
CA GLU A 253 2.46 -19.25 12.44
C GLU A 253 0.95 -19.33 12.67
N ASP A 254 0.45 -18.57 13.63
CA ASP A 254 -0.97 -18.39 13.90
C ASP A 254 -1.28 -16.89 13.79
N VAL A 255 -2.30 -16.52 13.01
CA VAL A 255 -2.71 -15.14 12.75
C VAL A 255 -4.19 -14.98 12.99
N LEU A 256 -4.57 -13.91 13.69
CA LEU A 256 -5.95 -13.48 13.85
C LEU A 256 -6.03 -11.97 13.67
N TYR A 257 -6.96 -11.52 12.85
CA TYR A 257 -7.23 -10.12 12.58
C TYR A 257 -8.73 -9.86 12.62
N GLY A 258 -9.12 -8.77 13.24
CA GLY A 258 -10.50 -8.33 13.27
C GLY A 258 -10.57 -6.81 13.19
N ILE A 259 -11.49 -6.29 12.40
CA ILE A 259 -11.78 -4.86 12.31
C ILE A 259 -13.27 -4.62 12.16
N LEU A 260 -13.76 -3.60 12.86
CA LEU A 260 -15.09 -3.05 12.73
C LEU A 260 -15.00 -1.63 12.22
N GLU A 261 -15.86 -1.29 11.29
CA GLU A 261 -16.05 0.08 10.79
C GLU A 261 -17.50 0.51 10.95
N ALA A 262 -17.69 1.76 11.36
CA ALA A 262 -19.00 2.38 11.49
C ALA A 262 -19.03 3.75 10.82
N ASP A 263 -19.97 3.95 9.89
CA ASP A 263 -20.27 5.24 9.30
C ASP A 263 -21.13 6.05 10.28
N ILE A 264 -20.48 6.84 11.15
CA ILE A 264 -21.13 7.67 12.17
C ILE A 264 -22.00 8.75 11.50
N THR A 265 -21.46 9.36 10.44
CA THR A 265 -22.18 10.27 9.56
C THR A 265 -21.83 9.95 8.09
N PRO A 266 -22.53 10.52 7.10
CA PRO A 266 -22.14 10.34 5.69
C PRO A 266 -20.71 10.80 5.34
N ARG A 267 -20.07 11.53 6.26
CA ARG A 267 -18.71 12.06 6.08
C ARG A 267 -17.72 11.57 7.14
N THR A 268 -18.16 10.79 8.11
CA THR A 268 -17.32 10.35 9.23
C THR A 268 -17.43 8.85 9.39
N THR A 269 -16.32 8.15 9.24
CA THR A 269 -16.18 6.72 9.51
C THR A 269 -15.20 6.54 10.67
N ALA A 270 -15.60 5.76 11.65
CA ALA A 270 -14.73 5.31 12.74
C ALA A 270 -14.42 3.83 12.59
N SER A 271 -13.21 3.42 12.92
CA SER A 271 -12.82 2.02 12.95
C SER A 271 -12.09 1.64 14.22
N LEU A 272 -12.24 0.37 14.59
CA LEU A 272 -11.56 -0.27 15.72
C LEU A 272 -11.14 -1.68 15.31
N GLY A 273 -9.91 -2.06 15.60
CA GLY A 273 -9.43 -3.38 15.24
C GLY A 273 -8.39 -3.96 16.16
N ILE A 274 -8.16 -5.24 15.96
CA ILE A 274 -7.16 -6.05 16.65
C ILE A 274 -6.41 -6.90 15.63
N GLU A 275 -5.11 -7.01 15.83
CA GLU A 275 -4.20 -7.88 15.09
C GLU A 275 -3.44 -8.73 16.10
N TYR A 276 -3.46 -10.04 15.93
CA TYR A 276 -2.68 -11.00 16.70
C TYR A 276 -1.85 -11.85 15.76
N GLN A 277 -0.56 -11.94 16.00
CA GLN A 277 0.35 -12.81 15.28
C GLN A 277 1.24 -13.55 16.27
N LYS A 278 1.35 -14.86 16.11
CA LYS A 278 2.25 -15.71 16.87
C LYS A 278 3.09 -16.56 15.92
N ASN A 279 4.39 -16.47 16.07
CA ASN A 279 5.34 -17.23 15.28
C ASN A 279 6.24 -18.03 16.22
N LYS A 280 6.18 -19.37 16.11
CA LYS A 280 7.00 -20.29 16.88
C LYS A 280 7.98 -21.01 15.97
N ASN A 281 9.26 -20.92 16.28
CA ASN A 281 10.35 -21.54 15.54
C ASN A 281 11.09 -22.53 16.46
N ASN A 282 11.13 -23.79 16.07
CA ASN A 282 11.92 -24.82 16.76
C ASN A 282 13.33 -24.86 16.16
N ALA A 283 14.30 -25.28 16.93
CA ALA A 283 15.73 -25.30 16.59
C ALA A 283 16.19 -23.93 16.06
N SER A 284 15.76 -22.86 16.74
CA SER A 284 16.09 -21.48 16.40
C SER A 284 17.45 -21.10 16.91
N SER A 285 18.25 -20.45 16.06
CA SER A 285 19.61 -20.00 16.37
C SER A 285 19.81 -18.53 16.03
N ASN A 286 20.55 -17.82 16.88
CA ASN A 286 21.13 -16.51 16.57
C ASN A 286 22.57 -16.60 16.06
N ILE A 287 23.15 -17.81 16.07
CA ILE A 287 24.52 -18.07 15.61
C ILE A 287 24.48 -18.55 14.16
N HIS A 288 25.55 -18.24 13.45
CA HIS A 288 25.79 -18.69 12.09
C HIS A 288 26.86 -19.77 12.06
N LEU A 289 26.87 -20.57 11.02
CA LEU A 289 27.98 -21.49 10.76
C LEU A 289 29.22 -20.66 10.39
N PRO A 290 30.43 -21.06 10.85
CA PRO A 290 31.66 -20.37 10.48
C PRO A 290 31.96 -20.56 9.00
N ALA A 291 32.49 -19.53 8.36
CA ALA A 291 32.95 -19.63 6.96
C ALA A 291 34.32 -20.30 6.85
N PHE A 292 35.13 -20.24 7.93
CA PHE A 292 36.47 -20.83 7.99
C PHE A 292 36.68 -21.54 9.32
N TYR A 293 37.46 -22.58 9.29
CA TYR A 293 37.99 -23.23 10.51
C TYR A 293 39.14 -22.39 11.10
N THR A 294 39.54 -22.71 12.31
CA THR A 294 40.61 -22.03 13.04
C THR A 294 41.97 -22.09 12.36
N ASP A 295 42.20 -23.07 11.51
CA ASP A 295 43.41 -23.25 10.70
C ASP A 295 43.38 -22.45 9.37
N GLY A 296 42.31 -21.68 9.12
CA GLY A 296 42.13 -20.86 7.93
C GLY A 296 41.56 -21.65 6.74
N THR A 297 41.26 -22.92 6.85
CA THR A 297 40.58 -23.67 5.79
C THR A 297 39.13 -23.32 5.69
N GLN A 298 38.58 -23.31 4.47
CA GLN A 298 37.16 -23.02 4.25
C GLN A 298 36.28 -24.12 4.85
N ALA A 299 35.35 -23.72 5.69
CA ALA A 299 34.39 -24.64 6.28
C ALA A 299 33.35 -25.09 5.24
N SER A 300 33.05 -26.36 5.22
CA SER A 300 32.03 -26.96 4.34
C SER A 300 31.07 -27.76 5.20
N PHE A 301 29.80 -27.38 5.14
CA PHE A 301 28.73 -28.04 5.87
C PHE A 301 27.66 -28.56 4.91
N PRO A 302 26.98 -29.69 5.21
CA PRO A 302 25.76 -30.06 4.50
C PRO A 302 24.74 -28.95 4.49
N ARG A 303 23.98 -28.80 3.41
CA ARG A 303 22.93 -27.76 3.28
C ARG A 303 21.88 -27.83 4.41
N SER A 304 21.67 -29.01 4.99
CA SER A 304 20.72 -29.21 6.07
C SER A 304 21.26 -28.86 7.47
N THR A 305 22.56 -28.54 7.59
CA THR A 305 23.18 -28.30 8.89
C THR A 305 22.51 -27.13 9.60
N ASN A 306 22.05 -27.40 10.81
CA ASN A 306 21.50 -26.37 11.71
C ASN A 306 22.53 -26.08 12.83
N PRO A 307 22.93 -24.82 13.05
CA PRO A 307 23.81 -24.45 14.17
C PRO A 307 23.10 -24.51 15.52
N ALA A 308 21.79 -24.67 15.57
CA ALA A 308 21.00 -24.75 16.79
C ALA A 308 20.84 -26.19 17.27
N ASP A 309 20.70 -26.35 18.60
CA ASP A 309 20.33 -27.62 19.20
C ASP A 309 18.82 -27.91 19.02
N LYS A 310 18.45 -29.18 18.97
CA LYS A 310 17.07 -29.66 18.81
C LYS A 310 16.10 -29.15 19.84
N TRP A 311 16.57 -28.88 21.05
CA TRP A 311 15.76 -28.43 22.18
C TRP A 311 15.54 -26.91 22.19
N THR A 312 16.24 -26.13 21.35
CA THR A 312 16.07 -24.69 21.29
C THR A 312 14.77 -24.33 20.60
N TRP A 313 14.17 -23.26 21.04
CA TRP A 313 12.99 -22.71 20.40
C TRP A 313 12.88 -21.21 20.68
N ARG A 314 12.13 -20.52 19.82
CA ARG A 314 11.80 -19.12 20.00
C ARG A 314 10.35 -18.88 19.60
N THR A 315 9.68 -18.06 20.38
CA THR A 315 8.32 -17.63 20.07
C THR A 315 8.25 -16.11 20.08
N HIS A 316 7.72 -15.55 19.00
CA HIS A 316 7.35 -14.15 18.91
C HIS A 316 5.84 -14.07 18.91
N GLU A 317 5.31 -13.28 19.84
CA GLU A 317 3.86 -13.07 19.98
C GLU A 317 3.60 -11.58 20.05
N THR A 318 2.71 -11.10 19.20
CA THR A 318 2.40 -9.69 19.08
C THR A 318 0.89 -9.51 19.00
N THR A 319 0.39 -8.62 19.84
CA THR A 319 -0.98 -8.12 19.76
C THR A 319 -0.97 -6.63 19.56
N ARG A 320 -1.68 -6.15 18.53
CA ARG A 320 -1.85 -4.73 18.25
C ARG A 320 -3.32 -4.37 18.28
N TYR A 321 -3.65 -3.32 19.02
CA TYR A 321 -4.95 -2.67 18.97
C TYR A 321 -4.80 -1.37 18.22
N PHE A 322 -5.77 -1.06 17.38
CA PHE A 322 -5.75 0.18 16.61
C PHE A 322 -7.16 0.75 16.47
N ALA A 323 -7.23 2.06 16.35
CA ALA A 323 -8.46 2.77 16.08
C ALA A 323 -8.15 3.97 15.19
N ASP A 324 -9.05 4.31 14.30
CA ASP A 324 -8.97 5.52 13.49
C ASP A 324 -10.35 6.15 13.27
N ILE A 325 -10.33 7.46 12.99
CA ILE A 325 -11.51 8.21 12.60
C ILE A 325 -11.14 8.99 11.34
N THR A 326 -11.87 8.71 10.27
CA THR A 326 -11.75 9.43 9.02
C THR A 326 -12.92 10.38 8.85
N HIS A 327 -12.64 11.67 8.62
CA HIS A 327 -13.66 12.68 8.35
C HIS A 327 -13.36 13.38 7.03
N THR A 328 -14.34 13.40 6.12
CA THR A 328 -14.23 14.11 4.85
C THR A 328 -14.66 15.57 5.05
N LEU A 329 -13.70 16.48 4.99
CA LEU A 329 -13.96 17.92 5.02
C LEU A 329 -14.31 18.39 3.61
N SER A 330 -15.42 19.13 3.50
CA SER A 330 -15.73 19.90 2.29
C SER A 330 -15.21 21.32 2.50
N LEU A 331 -14.19 21.68 1.77
CA LEU A 331 -13.74 23.08 1.69
C LEU A 331 -14.58 23.75 0.59
N ILE A 332 -15.58 24.55 0.99
CA ILE A 332 -16.24 25.46 0.07
C ILE A 332 -15.25 26.61 -0.13
N HIS A 333 -14.70 26.68 -1.32
CA HIS A 333 -13.93 27.86 -1.69
C HIS A 333 -14.90 28.98 -1.98
N ILE A 334 -14.82 30.04 -1.16
CA ILE A 334 -15.54 31.28 -1.37
C ILE A 334 -14.85 32.09 -2.48
#